data_e6b7074dfc2b6f4b9ef9fb5397f94cc5
#
_entry.id   e6b7074dfc2b6f4b9ef9fb5397f94cc5
#
_cell.length_a   1.000
_cell.length_b   1.000
_cell.length_c   1.000
_cell.angle_alpha   90.00
_cell.angle_beta   90.00
_cell.angle_gamma   90.00
#
_symmetry.space_group_name_H-M   'P 1'
#
loop_
_entity.id
_entity.type
_entity.pdbx_description
1 polymer ?
#
loop_
_entity_poly.entity_id
_entity_poly.type
_entity_poly.pdbx_seq_one_letter_code
_entity_poly.pdbx_strand_id
1 'polypeptide(L)'
;ISIYKNVLKLNEKIFLDFRSPAGRGDHSTIKIGNNKINLIDESYNSNPLSLKSALKNYDNIDTKKYRKYLLLGDMMELGSHSKKLHQSIVPLINETNIDKVFVMGKMVREIFDNIVKVKRGRILENKSGIFELIKKDFKNNDYLMIKASNATGFNSIVNNLKGLN
;
A
#
# COMPACT_ATOMS: atom_id res chain seq x y z
N ILE A 1 24.87 -14.02 26.25
CA ILE A 1 24.98 -13.15 25.03
C ILE A 1 26.31 -13.47 24.29
N SER A 2 27.37 -13.85 24.98
CA SER A 2 28.68 -14.17 24.37
C SER A 2 28.71 -15.48 23.55
N ILE A 3 27.87 -16.45 23.86
CA ILE A 3 27.86 -17.78 23.22
C ILE A 3 27.28 -17.68 21.78
N TYR A 4 26.34 -16.79 21.52
CA TYR A 4 25.74 -16.62 20.19
C TYR A 4 26.66 -15.90 19.19
N LYS A 5 27.59 -15.06 19.65
CA LYS A 5 28.55 -14.38 18.75
C LYS A 5 29.56 -15.31 18.09
N ASN A 6 29.81 -16.48 18.68
CA ASN A 6 30.81 -17.44 18.15
C ASN A 6 30.19 -18.51 17.22
N VAL A 7 28.87 -18.70 17.25
CA VAL A 7 28.19 -19.73 16.44
C VAL A 7 27.68 -19.19 15.10
N LEU A 8 27.38 -17.89 15.03
CA LEU A 8 26.97 -17.24 13.81
C LEU A 8 27.97 -16.12 13.47
N LYS A 9 29.01 -16.44 12.71
CA LYS A 9 29.75 -15.42 11.95
C LYS A 9 28.82 -14.90 10.85
N LEU A 10 27.79 -14.14 11.24
CA LEU A 10 26.95 -13.41 10.29
C LEU A 10 27.84 -12.39 9.59
N ASN A 11 28.16 -12.67 8.35
CA ASN A 11 28.81 -11.70 7.51
C ASN A 11 27.78 -10.60 7.23
N GLU A 12 27.94 -9.44 7.85
CA GLU A 12 27.04 -8.29 7.67
C GLU A 12 26.88 -7.92 6.19
N LYS A 13 27.84 -8.26 5.34
CA LYS A 13 27.77 -8.07 3.90
C LYS A 13 26.66 -8.89 3.22
N ILE A 14 26.22 -10.02 3.83
CA ILE A 14 25.11 -10.83 3.29
C ILE A 14 23.80 -10.03 3.30
N PHE A 15 23.66 -9.07 4.21
CA PHE A 15 22.45 -8.25 4.31
C PHE A 15 22.51 -6.97 3.46
N LEU A 16 23.69 -6.58 2.95
CA LEU A 16 23.82 -5.37 2.12
C LEU A 16 23.14 -5.52 0.76
N ASP A 17 23.03 -6.74 0.26
CA ASP A 17 22.37 -7.05 -1.02
C ASP A 17 20.94 -7.58 -0.85
N PHE A 18 20.44 -7.62 0.40
CA PHE A 18 19.08 -8.09 0.66
C PHE A 18 18.06 -7.04 0.16
N ARG A 19 17.47 -7.32 -0.99
CA ARG A 19 16.32 -6.54 -1.49
C ARG A 19 15.05 -7.23 -1.05
N SER A 20 14.12 -6.47 -0.49
CA SER A 20 12.77 -6.98 -0.27
C SER A 20 12.22 -7.53 -1.57
N PRO A 21 11.55 -8.70 -1.57
CA PRO A 21 10.82 -9.17 -2.75
C PRO A 21 9.86 -8.10 -3.26
N ALA A 22 9.69 -8.01 -4.58
CA ALA A 22 8.78 -7.06 -5.20
C ALA A 22 7.39 -7.10 -4.55
N GLY A 23 6.80 -5.93 -4.31
CA GLY A 23 5.49 -5.82 -3.67
C GLY A 23 5.49 -5.92 -2.14
N ARG A 24 6.66 -5.79 -1.49
CA ARG A 24 6.81 -5.79 -0.03
C ARG A 24 7.52 -4.54 0.47
N GLY A 25 6.88 -3.38 0.27
CA GLY A 25 7.44 -2.09 0.65
C GLY A 25 8.48 -1.56 -0.34
N ASP A 26 8.38 -1.95 -1.60
CA ASP A 26 9.26 -1.47 -2.67
C ASP A 26 8.90 -0.02 -3.04
N HIS A 27 9.89 0.86 -2.95
CA HIS A 27 9.73 2.28 -3.28
C HIS A 27 10.23 2.56 -4.70
N SER A 28 9.42 3.25 -5.47
CA SER A 28 9.76 3.67 -6.84
C SER A 28 9.13 5.03 -7.15
N THR A 29 9.69 5.71 -8.14
CA THR A 29 9.06 6.91 -8.71
C THR A 29 8.50 6.54 -10.08
N ILE A 30 7.21 6.77 -10.28
CA ILE A 30 6.53 6.57 -11.56
C ILE A 30 6.20 7.92 -12.19
N LYS A 31 6.15 7.95 -13.53
CA LYS A 31 5.77 9.14 -14.29
C LYS A 31 4.46 8.88 -15.01
N ILE A 32 3.43 9.69 -14.74
CA ILE A 32 2.14 9.62 -15.43
C ILE A 32 1.79 11.00 -15.95
N GLY A 33 1.81 11.15 -17.26
CA GLY A 33 1.74 12.47 -17.89
C GLY A 33 2.94 13.33 -17.47
N ASN A 34 2.69 14.50 -16.92
CA ASN A 34 3.72 15.42 -16.44
C ASN A 34 4.05 15.25 -14.94
N ASN A 35 3.36 14.37 -14.24
CA ASN A 35 3.54 14.20 -12.81
C ASN A 35 4.47 13.02 -12.48
N LYS A 36 5.39 13.23 -11.54
CA LYS A 36 6.16 12.19 -10.88
C LYS A 36 5.47 11.83 -9.58
N ILE A 37 5.18 10.56 -9.36
CA ILE A 37 4.47 10.05 -8.18
C ILE A 37 5.38 9.08 -7.43
N ASN A 38 5.47 9.21 -6.12
CA ASN A 38 6.19 8.27 -5.26
C ASN A 38 5.28 7.07 -4.98
N LEU A 39 5.61 5.94 -5.58
CA LEU A 39 4.85 4.69 -5.44
C LEU A 39 5.49 3.80 -4.38
N ILE A 40 4.67 3.32 -3.46
CA ILE A 40 5.02 2.30 -2.47
C ILE A 40 4.21 1.05 -2.78
N ASP A 41 4.91 0.02 -3.19
CA ASP A 41 4.33 -1.24 -3.63
C ASP A 41 4.27 -2.24 -2.48
N GLU A 42 3.07 -2.49 -1.99
CA GLU A 42 2.71 -3.48 -0.99
C GLU A 42 1.72 -4.52 -1.56
N SER A 43 1.75 -4.73 -2.89
CA SER A 43 0.77 -5.53 -3.62
C SER A 43 1.03 -7.03 -3.62
N TYR A 44 2.10 -7.51 -2.96
CA TYR A 44 2.42 -8.94 -2.93
C TYR A 44 1.40 -9.75 -2.15
N ASN A 45 1.02 -9.31 -0.95
CA ASN A 45 -0.01 -9.95 -0.15
C ASN A 45 -0.57 -9.00 0.90
N SER A 46 -1.80 -9.27 1.37
CA SER A 46 -2.46 -8.46 2.38
C SER A 46 -3.24 -9.33 3.38
N ASN A 47 -2.94 -9.13 4.65
CA ASN A 47 -3.71 -9.61 5.78
C ASN A 47 -3.79 -8.49 6.84
N PRO A 48 -4.62 -8.60 7.89
CA PRO A 48 -4.79 -7.52 8.86
C PRO A 48 -3.49 -7.07 9.51
N LEU A 49 -2.58 -8.00 9.84
CA LEU A 49 -1.32 -7.66 10.49
C LEU A 49 -0.38 -6.92 9.56
N SER A 50 -0.17 -7.45 8.35
CA SER A 50 0.69 -6.82 7.34
C SER A 50 0.15 -5.46 6.89
N LEU A 51 -1.18 -5.32 6.78
CA LEU A 51 -1.80 -4.02 6.45
C LEU A 51 -1.60 -3.00 7.57
N LYS A 52 -1.79 -3.39 8.84
CA LYS A 52 -1.50 -2.51 9.98
C LYS A 52 -0.04 -2.06 10.02
N SER A 53 0.89 -2.97 9.76
CA SER A 53 2.32 -2.65 9.71
C SER A 53 2.64 -1.69 8.56
N ALA A 54 2.13 -1.95 7.36
CA ALA A 54 2.33 -1.09 6.20
C ALA A 54 1.75 0.32 6.41
N LEU A 55 0.56 0.43 7.01
CA LEU A 55 -0.05 1.72 7.34
C LEU A 55 0.80 2.53 8.30
N LYS A 56 1.33 1.91 9.37
CA LYS A 56 2.22 2.59 10.33
C LYS A 56 3.51 3.07 9.65
N ASN A 57 4.12 2.22 8.84
CA ASN A 57 5.33 2.59 8.10
C ASN A 57 5.06 3.74 7.13
N TYR A 58 3.93 3.68 6.41
CA TYR A 58 3.53 4.72 5.48
C TYR A 58 3.22 6.04 6.17
N ASP A 59 2.57 5.99 7.32
CA ASP A 59 2.25 7.18 8.13
C ASP A 59 3.52 7.90 8.59
N ASN A 60 4.57 7.15 8.96
CA ASN A 60 5.85 7.69 9.42
C ASN A 60 6.72 8.31 8.30
N ILE A 61 6.37 8.15 7.03
CA ILE A 61 7.11 8.80 5.94
C ILE A 61 6.89 10.31 6.01
N ASP A 62 7.98 11.05 6.18
CA ASP A 62 7.93 12.51 6.09
C ASP A 62 7.80 12.93 4.61
N THR A 63 6.59 13.29 4.23
CA THR A 63 6.28 13.77 2.87
C THR A 63 6.32 15.29 2.77
N LYS A 64 6.68 15.98 3.87
CA LYS A 64 6.61 17.45 3.99
C LYS A 64 5.19 17.93 3.69
N LYS A 65 4.97 18.55 2.52
CA LYS A 65 3.67 19.08 2.08
C LYS A 65 2.97 18.25 1.02
N TYR A 66 3.54 17.11 0.61
CA TYR A 66 2.96 16.27 -0.44
C TYR A 66 1.91 15.34 0.15
N ARG A 67 0.86 15.05 -0.64
CA ARG A 67 -0.28 14.26 -0.21
C ARG A 67 0.05 12.78 -0.17
N LYS A 68 -0.56 12.10 0.79
CA LYS A 68 -0.52 10.64 0.95
C LYS A 68 -1.83 10.02 0.49
N TYR A 69 -1.76 9.18 -0.50
CA TYR A 69 -2.90 8.42 -1.01
C TYR A 69 -2.73 6.93 -0.77
N LEU A 70 -3.80 6.26 -0.42
CA LEU A 70 -3.86 4.85 -0.18
C LEU A 70 -4.84 4.19 -1.14
N LEU A 71 -4.38 3.17 -1.88
CA LEU A 71 -5.23 2.30 -2.68
C LEU A 71 -5.23 0.91 -2.07
N LEU A 72 -6.40 0.46 -1.63
CA LEU A 72 -6.60 -0.84 -1.02
C LEU A 72 -7.39 -1.78 -1.91
N GLY A 73 -6.93 -3.02 -2.02
CA GLY A 73 -7.71 -4.15 -2.49
C GLY A 73 -8.11 -5.08 -1.34
N ASP A 74 -8.87 -6.11 -1.68
CA ASP A 74 -9.35 -7.10 -0.72
C ASP A 74 -8.18 -7.83 -0.04
N MET A 75 -8.35 -8.12 1.25
CA MET A 75 -7.58 -9.14 1.95
C MET A 75 -8.27 -10.49 1.74
N MET A 76 -7.59 -11.38 1.03
CA MET A 76 -8.13 -12.71 0.71
C MET A 76 -7.83 -13.72 1.83
N GLU A 77 -8.44 -14.90 1.74
CA GLU A 77 -8.18 -16.05 2.63
C GLU A 77 -8.53 -15.81 4.11
N LEU A 78 -9.45 -14.89 4.39
CA LEU A 78 -9.88 -14.58 5.75
C LEU A 78 -11.14 -15.36 6.21
N GLY A 79 -11.67 -16.22 5.35
CA GLY A 79 -12.84 -17.04 5.64
C GLY A 79 -14.07 -16.22 6.08
N SER A 80 -14.87 -16.78 6.98
CA SER A 80 -16.08 -16.15 7.50
C SER A 80 -15.84 -14.85 8.28
N HIS A 81 -14.61 -14.61 8.73
CA HIS A 81 -14.24 -13.42 9.49
C HIS A 81 -13.84 -12.23 8.62
N SER A 82 -13.86 -12.38 7.29
CA SER A 82 -13.37 -11.38 6.34
C SER A 82 -13.93 -9.98 6.61
N LYS A 83 -15.25 -9.84 6.75
CA LYS A 83 -15.89 -8.54 7.04
C LYS A 83 -15.34 -7.89 8.30
N LYS A 84 -15.35 -8.62 9.43
CA LYS A 84 -14.87 -8.12 10.73
C LYS A 84 -13.39 -7.74 10.68
N LEU A 85 -12.57 -8.52 9.97
CA LEU A 85 -11.14 -8.28 9.85
C LEU A 85 -10.85 -7.05 8.97
N HIS A 86 -11.60 -6.82 7.89
CA HIS A 86 -11.53 -5.58 7.13
C HIS A 86 -11.91 -4.37 8.00
N GLN A 87 -13.04 -4.44 8.71
CA GLN A 87 -13.48 -3.36 9.60
C GLN A 87 -12.47 -3.05 10.71
N SER A 88 -11.70 -4.04 11.18
CA SER A 88 -10.69 -3.84 12.24
C SER A 88 -9.54 -2.89 11.87
N ILE A 89 -9.43 -2.53 10.59
CA ILE A 89 -8.41 -1.60 10.08
C ILE A 89 -8.88 -0.14 10.15
N VAL A 90 -10.18 0.08 10.22
CA VAL A 90 -10.79 1.42 10.18
C VAL A 90 -10.22 2.40 11.21
N PRO A 91 -10.11 2.06 12.50
CA PRO A 91 -9.57 2.98 13.51
C PRO A 91 -8.16 3.47 13.14
N LEU A 92 -7.29 2.54 12.73
CA LEU A 92 -5.92 2.87 12.37
C LEU A 92 -5.86 3.82 11.17
N ILE A 93 -6.65 3.58 10.12
CA ILE A 93 -6.71 4.51 8.97
C ILE A 93 -7.16 5.89 9.40
N ASN A 94 -8.15 5.97 10.29
CA ASN A 94 -8.66 7.25 10.77
C ASN A 94 -7.61 8.06 11.54
N GLU A 95 -6.68 7.40 12.22
CA GLU A 95 -5.59 8.00 13.00
C GLU A 95 -4.39 8.42 12.15
N THR A 96 -4.20 7.89 10.94
CA THR A 96 -3.06 8.21 10.07
C THR A 96 -3.16 9.60 9.43
N ASN A 97 -2.03 10.09 8.89
CA ASN A 97 -1.96 11.32 8.08
C ASN A 97 -2.25 11.06 6.58
N ILE A 98 -2.98 9.98 6.25
CA ILE A 98 -3.40 9.68 4.88
C ILE A 98 -4.51 10.63 4.47
N ASP A 99 -4.35 11.31 3.33
CA ASP A 99 -5.31 12.29 2.82
C ASP A 99 -6.55 11.64 2.22
N LYS A 100 -6.36 10.61 1.37
CA LYS A 100 -7.47 9.91 0.72
C LYS A 100 -7.21 8.42 0.58
N VAL A 101 -8.26 7.66 0.79
CA VAL A 101 -8.32 6.21 0.61
C VAL A 101 -9.19 5.89 -0.59
N PHE A 102 -8.64 5.14 -1.53
CA PHE A 102 -9.34 4.57 -2.67
C PHE A 102 -9.42 3.06 -2.48
N VAL A 103 -10.47 2.45 -2.96
CA VAL A 103 -10.65 1.01 -2.81
C VAL A 103 -11.10 0.38 -4.13
N MET A 104 -10.64 -0.86 -4.37
CA MET A 104 -11.12 -1.68 -5.47
C MET A 104 -11.25 -3.13 -4.97
N GLY A 105 -12.47 -3.62 -4.90
CA GLY A 105 -12.83 -4.94 -4.39
C GLY A 105 -14.16 -4.93 -3.65
N LYS A 106 -14.63 -6.10 -3.28
CA LYS A 106 -15.93 -6.27 -2.62
C LYS A 106 -15.84 -6.06 -1.10
N MET A 107 -14.87 -6.74 -0.47
CA MET A 107 -14.75 -6.75 1.00
C MET A 107 -14.08 -5.50 1.54
N VAL A 108 -13.18 -4.90 0.79
CA VAL A 108 -12.49 -3.65 1.17
C VAL A 108 -13.46 -2.45 1.26
N ARG A 109 -14.66 -2.55 0.68
CA ARG A 109 -15.73 -1.56 0.86
C ARG A 109 -16.15 -1.44 2.32
N GLU A 110 -16.02 -2.50 3.11
CA GLU A 110 -16.26 -2.46 4.57
C GLU A 110 -15.29 -1.48 5.28
N ILE A 111 -14.09 -1.29 4.76
CA ILE A 111 -13.19 -0.24 5.24
C ILE A 111 -13.70 1.12 4.80
N PHE A 112 -13.94 1.27 3.49
CA PHE A 112 -14.30 2.55 2.87
C PHE A 112 -15.58 3.15 3.46
N ASP A 113 -16.59 2.33 3.71
CA ASP A 113 -17.88 2.78 4.24
C ASP A 113 -17.81 3.20 5.72
N ASN A 114 -16.77 2.77 6.43
CA ASN A 114 -16.63 3.02 7.89
C ASN A 114 -15.50 3.98 8.28
N ILE A 115 -14.59 4.37 7.37
CA ILE A 115 -13.62 5.44 7.65
C ILE A 115 -14.29 6.81 7.66
N VAL A 116 -13.66 7.80 8.29
CA VAL A 116 -14.17 9.18 8.32
C VAL A 116 -14.33 9.75 6.91
N LYS A 117 -15.41 10.48 6.67
CA LYS A 117 -15.77 10.98 5.32
C LYS A 117 -14.66 11.80 4.66
N VAL A 118 -13.92 12.58 5.44
CA VAL A 118 -12.83 13.43 4.91
C VAL A 118 -11.73 12.60 4.24
N LYS A 119 -11.50 11.35 4.66
CA LYS A 119 -10.51 10.44 4.08
C LYS A 119 -11.04 9.60 2.92
N ARG A 120 -12.33 9.58 2.67
CA ARG A 120 -12.90 8.84 1.54
C ARG A 120 -12.51 9.49 0.22
N GLY A 121 -11.85 8.73 -0.61
CA GLY A 121 -11.62 9.05 -2.01
C GLY A 121 -12.76 8.52 -2.88
N ARG A 122 -12.47 7.47 -3.65
CA ARG A 122 -13.46 6.80 -4.55
C ARG A 122 -13.35 5.29 -4.44
N ILE A 123 -14.47 4.62 -4.73
CA ILE A 123 -14.51 3.19 -5.04
C ILE A 123 -14.22 3.07 -6.53
N LEU A 124 -13.24 2.24 -6.88
CA LEU A 124 -12.84 1.98 -8.26
C LEU A 124 -13.41 0.64 -8.69
N GLU A 125 -14.01 0.60 -9.87
CA GLU A 125 -14.67 -0.62 -10.37
C GLU A 125 -13.72 -1.51 -11.17
N ASN A 126 -12.64 -0.92 -11.71
CA ASN A 126 -11.69 -1.65 -12.55
C ASN A 126 -10.29 -1.00 -12.53
N LYS A 127 -9.34 -1.69 -13.15
CA LYS A 127 -7.93 -1.27 -13.19
C LYS A 127 -7.70 0.04 -13.97
N SER A 128 -8.47 0.30 -15.03
CA SER A 128 -8.34 1.54 -15.80
C SER A 128 -8.69 2.77 -14.99
N GLY A 129 -9.64 2.65 -14.05
CA GLY A 129 -9.99 3.72 -13.12
C GLY A 129 -8.82 4.21 -12.26
N ILE A 130 -7.80 3.37 -12.03
CA ILE A 130 -6.61 3.76 -11.26
C ILE A 130 -5.74 4.73 -12.05
N PHE A 131 -5.53 4.47 -13.34
CA PHE A 131 -4.74 5.36 -14.21
C PHE A 131 -5.43 6.72 -14.37
N GLU A 132 -6.73 6.72 -14.59
CA GLU A 132 -7.52 7.96 -14.69
C GLU A 132 -7.51 8.73 -13.36
N LEU A 133 -7.60 8.03 -12.23
CA LEU A 133 -7.49 8.62 -10.90
C LEU A 133 -6.16 9.35 -10.73
N ILE A 134 -5.04 8.66 -11.01
CA ILE A 134 -3.71 9.24 -10.85
C ILE A 134 -3.54 10.43 -11.77
N LYS A 135 -3.91 10.30 -13.03
CA LYS A 135 -3.78 11.37 -14.03
C LYS A 135 -4.57 12.63 -13.66
N LYS A 136 -5.76 12.45 -13.07
CA LYS A 136 -6.68 13.56 -12.78
C LYS A 136 -6.43 14.21 -11.42
N ASP A 137 -6.20 13.43 -10.39
CA ASP A 137 -6.28 13.90 -9.00
C ASP A 137 -4.91 14.07 -8.33
N PHE A 138 -3.87 13.42 -8.85
CA PHE A 138 -2.54 13.47 -8.25
C PHE A 138 -1.73 14.66 -8.76
N LYS A 139 -0.88 15.19 -7.91
CA LYS A 139 0.09 16.23 -8.25
C LYS A 139 1.51 15.68 -8.17
N ASN A 140 2.43 16.45 -8.72
CA ASN A 140 3.85 16.07 -8.69
C ASN A 140 4.35 15.84 -7.26
N ASN A 141 5.08 14.74 -7.06
CA ASN A 141 5.63 14.27 -5.81
C ASN A 141 4.61 13.76 -4.77
N ASP A 142 3.32 13.64 -5.10
CA ASP A 142 2.38 12.94 -4.22
C ASP A 142 2.81 11.48 -4.01
N TYR A 143 2.38 10.90 -2.92
CA TYR A 143 2.66 9.52 -2.54
C TYR A 143 1.44 8.64 -2.75
N LEU A 144 1.65 7.45 -3.28
CA LEU A 144 0.65 6.41 -3.42
C LEU A 144 1.16 5.10 -2.85
N MET A 145 0.54 4.59 -1.81
CA MET A 145 0.73 3.20 -1.39
C MET A 145 -0.38 2.33 -1.97
N ILE A 146 0.00 1.20 -2.58
CA ILE A 146 -0.92 0.19 -3.10
C ILE A 146 -0.77 -1.08 -2.28
N LYS A 147 -1.86 -1.54 -1.64
CA LYS A 147 -1.84 -2.77 -0.85
C LYS A 147 -3.06 -3.63 -1.08
N ALA A 148 -2.81 -4.90 -1.44
CA ALA A 148 -3.83 -5.89 -1.72
C ALA A 148 -3.28 -7.31 -1.60
N SER A 149 -4.16 -8.31 -1.54
CA SER A 149 -3.75 -9.70 -1.68
C SER A 149 -3.37 -10.02 -3.13
N ASN A 150 -2.38 -10.91 -3.31
CA ASN A 150 -1.86 -11.30 -4.62
C ASN A 150 -2.96 -11.77 -5.58
N ALA A 151 -3.89 -12.57 -5.09
CA ALA A 151 -5.01 -13.11 -5.87
C ALA A 151 -5.93 -12.03 -6.48
N THR A 152 -5.85 -10.77 -6.02
CA THR A 152 -6.63 -9.66 -6.56
C THR A 152 -6.03 -9.06 -7.84
N GLY A 153 -4.80 -9.45 -8.18
CA GLY A 153 -4.09 -8.99 -9.38
C GLY A 153 -3.59 -7.53 -9.33
N PHE A 154 -3.46 -6.94 -8.15
CA PHE A 154 -2.92 -5.58 -7.99
C PHE A 154 -1.45 -5.47 -8.37
N ASN A 155 -0.67 -6.57 -8.26
CA ASN A 155 0.70 -6.64 -8.74
C ASN A 155 0.82 -6.29 -10.24
N SER A 156 -0.13 -6.73 -11.07
CA SER A 156 -0.16 -6.36 -12.49
C SER A 156 -0.43 -4.88 -12.72
N ILE A 157 -1.20 -4.23 -11.84
CA ILE A 157 -1.44 -2.79 -11.88
C ILE A 157 -0.15 -2.03 -11.58
N VAL A 158 0.54 -2.44 -10.52
CA VAL A 158 1.81 -1.85 -10.12
C VAL A 158 2.86 -2.00 -11.22
N ASN A 159 2.97 -3.20 -11.82
CA ASN A 159 3.90 -3.42 -12.93
C ASN A 159 3.58 -2.53 -14.13
N ASN A 160 2.30 -2.37 -14.48
CA ASN A 160 1.89 -1.48 -15.55
C ASN A 160 2.20 0.00 -15.22
N LEU A 161 2.00 0.42 -13.97
CA LEU A 161 2.36 1.77 -13.53
C LEU A 161 3.86 2.02 -13.63
N LYS A 162 4.69 1.04 -13.25
CA LYS A 162 6.15 1.09 -13.37
C LYS A 162 6.62 1.05 -14.82
N GLY A 163 5.92 0.35 -15.70
CA GLY A 163 6.24 0.23 -17.12
C GLY A 163 5.89 1.44 -17.97
N LEU A 164 5.22 2.44 -17.39
CA LEU A 164 4.90 3.71 -18.05
C LEU A 164 6.03 4.77 -17.92
N ASN A 165 7.20 4.38 -17.40
CA ASN A 165 8.37 5.25 -17.25
C ASN A 165 9.28 5.22 -18.46
#